data_111f4d1e49909903a278f002527b7020
#
_entry.id   111f4d1e49909903a278f002527b7020
#
_cell.length_a   1.000
_cell.length_b   1.000
_cell.length_c   1.000
_cell.angle_alpha   90.00
_cell.angle_beta   90.00
_cell.angle_gamma   90.00
#
_symmetry.space_group_name_H-M   'P 1'
#
loop_
_entity.id
_entity.type
_entity.pdbx_description
1 polymer ?
#
loop_
_entity_poly.entity_id
_entity_poly.type
_entity_poly.pdbx_seq_one_letter_code
_entity_poly.pdbx_strand_id
1 'polypeptide(L)'
;LTRAEAFALICRLLSLEPGGDPGYADAEPGDWYYDTASAARAGGLAAEDAYFHPDRLVTRGELTVMAARAMEAAGWLTIPEGGTAAELTLVDAGEIPDWALASYLAFDKQGLGIFTQRSTGETDPVYGEPGVEELAEWDRPATRGEAITFLDDARTRLPWYPAQTAIDWGFDETMPVVDGSTSTYPYTRAVYGALFWNYDNHPQFPESHSKSHESYERLINGE
;
A
#
# COMPACT_ATOMS: atom_id res chain seq x y z
N LEU A 1 14.99 7.39 -6.10
CA LEU A 1 13.74 6.96 -6.73
C LEU A 1 13.23 8.07 -7.64
N THR A 2 12.95 7.76 -8.90
CA THR A 2 12.33 8.72 -9.82
C THR A 2 10.81 8.71 -9.70
N ARG A 3 10.14 9.73 -10.24
CA ARG A 3 8.69 9.84 -10.21
C ARG A 3 8.02 8.71 -11.00
N ALA A 4 8.55 8.36 -12.17
CA ALA A 4 8.04 7.22 -12.94
C ALA A 4 8.19 5.89 -12.18
N GLU A 5 9.32 5.68 -11.49
CA GLU A 5 9.54 4.49 -10.67
C GLU A 5 8.57 4.44 -9.46
N ALA A 6 8.34 5.57 -8.79
CA ALA A 6 7.40 5.66 -7.69
C ALA A 6 5.97 5.28 -8.13
N PHE A 7 5.49 5.89 -9.22
CA PHE A 7 4.18 5.53 -9.77
C PHE A 7 4.11 4.08 -10.24
N ALA A 8 5.19 3.54 -10.84
CA ALA A 8 5.22 2.15 -11.27
C ALA A 8 5.06 1.17 -10.09
N LEU A 9 5.68 1.46 -8.94
CA LEU A 9 5.51 0.68 -7.73
C LEU A 9 4.08 0.77 -7.19
N ILE A 10 3.52 1.98 -7.11
CA ILE A 10 2.16 2.23 -6.59
C ILE A 10 1.10 1.61 -7.51
N CYS A 11 1.18 1.85 -8.83
CA CYS A 11 0.22 1.30 -9.79
C CYS A 11 0.23 -0.23 -9.80
N ARG A 12 1.40 -0.86 -9.66
CA ARG A 12 1.50 -2.33 -9.53
C ARG A 12 0.93 -2.84 -8.22
N LEU A 13 1.18 -2.14 -7.11
CA LEU A 13 0.60 -2.49 -5.82
C LEU A 13 -0.92 -2.50 -5.87
N LEU A 14 -1.53 -1.54 -6.56
CA LEU A 14 -2.98 -1.38 -6.66
C LEU A 14 -3.58 -2.03 -7.92
N SER A 15 -2.77 -2.71 -8.75
CA SER A 15 -3.17 -3.27 -10.06
C SER A 15 -3.96 -2.31 -10.93
N LEU A 16 -3.51 -1.07 -11.00
CA LEU A 16 -4.15 -0.07 -11.85
C LEU A 16 -3.85 -0.36 -13.32
N GLU A 17 -4.90 -0.39 -14.12
CA GLU A 17 -4.80 -0.60 -15.56
C GLU A 17 -4.64 0.71 -16.32
N PRO A 18 -3.88 0.71 -17.45
CA PRO A 18 -3.77 1.89 -18.30
C PRO A 18 -5.11 2.35 -18.84
N GLY A 19 -5.39 3.65 -18.78
CA GLY A 19 -6.63 4.26 -19.29
C GLY A 19 -6.54 4.80 -20.73
N GLY A 20 -5.48 4.50 -21.46
CA GLY A 20 -5.22 5.01 -22.81
C GLY A 20 -4.12 6.09 -22.85
N ASP A 21 -4.26 7.10 -23.69
CA ASP A 21 -3.27 8.17 -23.79
C ASP A 21 -3.22 8.99 -22.49
N PRO A 22 -2.06 9.07 -21.80
CA PRO A 22 -1.92 9.87 -20.59
C PRO A 22 -1.96 11.38 -20.85
N GLY A 23 -1.77 11.83 -22.09
CA GLY A 23 -1.81 13.24 -22.50
C GLY A 23 -0.69 14.10 -21.94
N TYR A 24 0.44 13.51 -21.53
CA TYR A 24 1.64 14.23 -21.11
C TYR A 24 2.60 14.42 -22.29
N ALA A 25 3.15 15.62 -22.43
CA ALA A 25 4.05 15.97 -23.54
C ALA A 25 5.40 15.23 -23.49
N ASP A 26 5.76 14.65 -22.35
CA ASP A 26 6.97 13.88 -22.10
C ASP A 26 6.69 12.39 -21.85
N ALA A 27 5.56 11.86 -22.33
CA ALA A 27 5.24 10.45 -22.29
C ALA A 27 4.78 9.99 -23.66
N GLU A 28 5.64 9.31 -24.40
CA GLU A 28 5.36 8.80 -25.74
C GLU A 28 5.09 7.28 -25.74
N PRO A 29 4.24 6.79 -26.65
CA PRO A 29 4.05 5.35 -26.84
C PRO A 29 5.40 4.66 -27.12
N GLY A 30 5.80 3.75 -26.23
CA GLY A 30 7.10 3.06 -26.29
C GLY A 30 8.03 3.42 -25.14
N ASP A 31 7.76 4.48 -24.42
CA ASP A 31 8.45 4.74 -23.16
C ASP A 31 8.08 3.70 -22.13
N TRP A 32 9.04 3.21 -21.35
CA TRP A 32 8.81 2.16 -20.36
C TRP A 32 7.79 2.55 -19.28
N TYR A 33 7.58 3.84 -19.07
CA TYR A 33 6.64 4.39 -18.07
C TYR A 33 5.31 4.87 -18.70
N TYR A 34 5.12 4.75 -20.01
CA TYR A 34 3.90 5.23 -20.68
C TYR A 34 2.63 4.65 -20.08
N ASP A 35 2.56 3.32 -19.94
CA ASP A 35 1.43 2.64 -19.33
C ASP A 35 1.26 3.01 -17.84
N THR A 36 2.37 3.22 -17.14
CA THR A 36 2.36 3.71 -15.76
C THR A 36 1.77 5.12 -15.66
N ALA A 37 2.18 6.03 -16.53
CA ALA A 37 1.66 7.40 -16.57
C ALA A 37 0.17 7.40 -16.91
N SER A 38 -0.25 6.53 -17.84
CA SER A 38 -1.64 6.31 -18.19
C SER A 38 -2.47 5.81 -17.02
N ALA A 39 -2.01 4.75 -16.34
CA ALA A 39 -2.67 4.18 -15.17
C ALA A 39 -2.77 5.19 -14.01
N ALA A 40 -1.67 5.92 -13.72
CA ALA A 40 -1.65 6.93 -12.67
C ALA A 40 -2.62 8.10 -12.96
N ARG A 41 -2.75 8.50 -14.22
CA ARG A 41 -3.71 9.55 -14.63
C ARG A 41 -5.15 9.05 -14.55
N ALA A 42 -5.42 7.87 -15.10
CA ALA A 42 -6.75 7.26 -15.07
C ALA A 42 -7.24 7.03 -13.64
N GLY A 43 -6.34 6.63 -12.74
CA GLY A 43 -6.62 6.48 -11.31
C GLY A 43 -6.68 7.78 -10.51
N GLY A 44 -6.50 8.96 -11.15
CA GLY A 44 -6.52 10.25 -10.44
C GLY A 44 -5.33 10.50 -9.51
N LEU A 45 -4.26 9.71 -9.64
CA LEU A 45 -3.09 9.78 -8.76
C LEU A 45 -2.06 10.82 -9.21
N ALA A 46 -1.94 11.04 -10.52
CA ALA A 46 -1.06 12.04 -11.10
C ALA A 46 -1.86 13.30 -11.41
N ALA A 47 -1.24 14.47 -11.16
CA ALA A 47 -1.86 15.75 -11.44
C ALA A 47 -2.16 15.93 -12.95
N GLU A 48 -3.20 16.69 -13.27
CA GLU A 48 -3.48 17.18 -14.61
C GLU A 48 -2.49 18.29 -14.96
N ASP A 49 -1.27 17.89 -15.32
CA ASP A 49 -0.20 18.78 -15.77
C ASP A 49 0.12 18.49 -17.24
N ALA A 50 0.87 19.39 -17.88
CA ALA A 50 1.35 19.21 -19.24
C ALA A 50 2.46 18.16 -19.33
N TYR A 51 3.17 17.90 -18.24
CA TYR A 51 4.31 17.00 -18.17
C TYR A 51 4.21 16.02 -17.00
N PHE A 52 4.64 14.78 -17.23
CA PHE A 52 4.73 13.74 -16.20
C PHE A 52 5.98 13.87 -15.33
N HIS A 53 7.06 14.40 -15.91
CA HIS A 53 8.39 14.51 -15.29
C HIS A 53 8.97 13.18 -14.80
N PRO A 54 9.14 12.16 -15.67
CA PRO A 54 9.45 10.78 -15.30
C PRO A 54 10.75 10.64 -14.51
N ASP A 55 11.77 11.41 -14.84
CA ASP A 55 13.11 11.32 -14.27
C ASP A 55 13.32 12.21 -13.03
N ARG A 56 12.32 13.03 -12.67
CA ARG A 56 12.41 13.86 -11.47
C ARG A 56 12.47 12.97 -10.22
N LEU A 57 13.42 13.24 -9.35
CA LEU A 57 13.49 12.54 -8.07
C LEU A 57 12.30 12.92 -7.19
N VAL A 58 11.75 11.94 -6.49
CA VAL A 58 10.68 12.14 -5.49
C VAL A 58 11.31 12.22 -4.11
N THR A 59 10.80 13.13 -3.28
CA THR A 59 11.16 13.19 -1.87
C THR A 59 10.35 12.17 -1.06
N ARG A 60 10.76 11.92 0.19
CA ARG A 60 9.99 11.07 1.12
C ARG A 60 8.57 11.60 1.34
N GLY A 61 8.43 12.92 1.53
CA GLY A 61 7.13 13.57 1.67
C GLY A 61 6.24 13.39 0.45
N GLU A 62 6.80 13.57 -0.76
CA GLU A 62 6.05 13.33 -2.01
C GLU A 62 5.63 11.87 -2.15
N LEU A 63 6.53 10.91 -1.86
CA LEU A 63 6.20 9.50 -1.91
C LEU A 63 5.11 9.13 -0.90
N THR A 64 5.18 9.67 0.32
CA THR A 64 4.14 9.48 1.34
C THR A 64 2.78 9.97 0.86
N VAL A 65 2.72 11.17 0.26
CA VAL A 65 1.47 11.72 -0.28
C VAL A 65 0.96 10.93 -1.49
N MET A 66 1.85 10.54 -2.40
CA MET A 66 1.48 9.70 -3.55
C MET A 66 0.87 8.38 -3.11
N ALA A 67 1.49 7.69 -2.15
CA ALA A 67 1.01 6.43 -1.61
C ALA A 67 -0.32 6.62 -0.84
N ALA A 68 -0.43 7.65 0.01
CA ALA A 68 -1.64 7.91 0.78
C ALA A 68 -2.86 8.14 -0.13
N ARG A 69 -2.72 9.01 -1.13
CA ARG A 69 -3.81 9.28 -2.09
C ARG A 69 -4.20 8.05 -2.90
N ALA A 70 -3.21 7.26 -3.30
CA ALA A 70 -3.46 6.03 -4.04
C ALA A 70 -4.23 5.00 -3.19
N MET A 71 -3.85 4.84 -1.93
CA MET A 71 -4.50 3.92 -1.00
C MET A 71 -5.88 4.44 -0.55
N GLU A 72 -6.06 5.75 -0.45
CA GLU A 72 -7.37 6.34 -0.18
C GLU A 72 -8.32 6.13 -1.36
N ALA A 73 -7.85 6.35 -2.59
CA ALA A 73 -8.64 6.08 -3.79
C ALA A 73 -9.04 4.59 -3.93
N ALA A 74 -8.19 3.68 -3.44
CA ALA A 74 -8.49 2.25 -3.35
C ALA A 74 -9.37 1.86 -2.15
N GLY A 75 -9.72 2.80 -1.27
CA GLY A 75 -10.48 2.54 -0.05
C GLY A 75 -9.70 1.87 1.08
N TRP A 76 -8.37 1.82 0.97
CA TRP A 76 -7.50 1.16 1.96
C TRP A 76 -7.12 2.07 3.13
N LEU A 77 -7.16 3.37 2.92
CA LEU A 77 -6.74 4.38 3.89
C LEU A 77 -7.74 5.53 3.89
N THR A 78 -7.88 6.20 5.02
CA THR A 78 -8.61 7.46 5.10
C THR A 78 -7.64 8.57 5.51
N ILE A 79 -7.49 9.57 4.65
CA ILE A 79 -6.69 10.75 4.94
C ILE A 79 -7.55 11.70 5.79
N PRO A 80 -7.11 12.12 6.98
CA PRO A 80 -7.89 13.03 7.82
C PRO A 80 -8.03 14.42 7.18
N GLU A 81 -9.18 15.07 7.33
CA GLU A 81 -9.42 16.44 6.83
C GLU A 81 -8.61 17.51 7.57
N GLY A 82 -7.98 17.16 8.69
CA GLY A 82 -7.16 18.05 9.49
C GLY A 82 -6.28 17.29 10.46
N GLY A 83 -5.48 18.02 11.21
CA GLY A 83 -4.56 17.49 12.21
C GLY A 83 -3.38 18.44 12.40
N THR A 84 -2.56 18.15 13.37
CA THR A 84 -1.39 18.98 13.72
C THR A 84 -0.13 18.12 13.78
N ALA A 85 1.03 18.73 13.55
CA ALA A 85 2.32 18.06 13.69
C ALA A 85 2.56 17.49 15.10
N ALA A 86 1.92 18.05 16.12
CA ALA A 86 2.02 17.57 17.49
C ALA A 86 1.37 16.19 17.73
N GLU A 87 0.56 15.70 16.78
CA GLU A 87 -0.03 14.36 16.83
C GLU A 87 0.92 13.29 16.32
N LEU A 88 2.01 13.65 15.62
CA LEU A 88 3.04 12.75 15.14
C LEU A 88 4.13 12.55 16.21
N THR A 89 4.68 11.35 16.26
CA THR A 89 5.79 11.00 17.16
C THR A 89 7.16 11.37 16.60
N LEU A 90 7.23 11.95 15.41
CA LEU A 90 8.45 12.31 14.70
C LEU A 90 9.08 13.57 15.29
N VAL A 91 10.39 13.55 15.48
CA VAL A 91 11.14 14.67 16.07
C VAL A 91 11.11 15.93 15.21
N ASP A 92 11.10 15.72 13.89
CA ASP A 92 11.05 16.77 12.87
C ASP A 92 9.63 17.02 12.31
N ALA A 93 8.59 16.57 13.02
CA ALA A 93 7.20 16.72 12.58
C ALA A 93 6.81 18.16 12.24
N GLY A 94 7.37 19.15 12.98
CA GLY A 94 7.12 20.56 12.73
C GLY A 94 7.71 21.11 11.42
N GLU A 95 8.57 20.35 10.75
CA GLU A 95 9.17 20.71 9.46
C GLU A 95 8.34 20.16 8.28
N ILE A 96 7.41 19.23 8.54
CA ILE A 96 6.55 18.64 7.51
C ILE A 96 5.59 19.72 7.00
N PRO A 97 5.56 19.97 5.68
CA PRO A 97 4.69 21.00 5.14
C PRO A 97 3.21 20.61 5.20
N ASP A 98 2.33 21.59 5.30
CA ASP A 98 0.87 21.40 5.45
C ASP A 98 0.27 20.46 4.39
N TRP A 99 0.77 20.52 3.15
CA TRP A 99 0.27 19.67 2.06
C TRP A 99 0.57 18.17 2.24
N ALA A 100 1.55 17.82 3.07
CA ALA A 100 1.95 16.44 3.34
C ALA A 100 1.44 15.93 4.69
N LEU A 101 1.18 16.83 5.65
CA LEU A 101 0.90 16.50 7.04
C LEU A 101 -0.23 15.48 7.20
N ALA A 102 -1.35 15.69 6.53
CA ALA A 102 -2.50 14.78 6.61
C ALA A 102 -2.17 13.34 6.16
N SER A 103 -1.29 13.19 5.15
CA SER A 103 -0.83 11.89 4.68
C SER A 103 0.09 11.20 5.69
N TYR A 104 0.97 11.94 6.36
CA TYR A 104 1.78 11.41 7.46
C TYR A 104 0.90 10.94 8.62
N LEU A 105 -0.09 11.74 9.03
CA LEU A 105 -1.04 11.37 10.08
C LEU A 105 -1.86 10.13 9.74
N ALA A 106 -2.23 9.97 8.47
CA ALA A 106 -2.96 8.79 8.02
C ALA A 106 -2.15 7.51 8.19
N PHE A 107 -0.86 7.54 7.81
CA PHE A 107 0.02 6.39 7.96
C PHE A 107 0.47 6.15 9.40
N ASP A 108 0.75 7.21 10.16
CA ASP A 108 1.15 7.10 11.57
C ASP A 108 0.11 6.35 12.39
N LYS A 109 -1.19 6.60 12.16
CA LYS A 109 -2.30 5.85 12.79
C LYS A 109 -2.27 4.36 12.49
N GLN A 110 -1.63 3.95 11.39
CA GLN A 110 -1.46 2.54 11.00
C GLN A 110 -0.10 1.98 11.44
N GLY A 111 0.72 2.78 12.12
CA GLY A 111 2.10 2.42 12.46
C GLY A 111 2.99 2.26 11.23
N LEU A 112 2.73 3.04 10.17
CA LEU A 112 3.42 2.99 8.90
C LEU A 112 4.14 4.32 8.63
N GLY A 113 5.25 4.26 7.89
CA GLY A 113 5.96 5.46 7.44
C GLY A 113 7.34 5.16 6.89
N ILE A 114 7.94 6.19 6.30
CA ILE A 114 9.34 6.19 5.87
C ILE A 114 10.10 7.05 6.87
N PHE A 115 10.82 6.40 7.78
CA PHE A 115 11.49 7.09 8.88
C PHE A 115 12.97 6.75 8.90
N THR A 116 13.78 7.70 9.34
CA THR A 116 15.16 7.46 9.77
C THR A 116 15.18 7.29 11.27
N GLN A 117 15.71 6.16 11.74
CA GLN A 117 15.96 5.95 13.16
C GLN A 117 17.32 6.50 13.53
N ARG A 118 17.37 7.33 14.58
CA ARG A 118 18.56 7.92 15.12
C ARG A 118 18.68 7.58 16.61
N SER A 119 19.84 7.02 17.04
CA SER A 119 20.09 6.80 18.46
C SER A 119 20.23 8.14 19.19
N THR A 120 19.55 8.29 20.31
CA THR A 120 19.67 9.48 21.18
C THR A 120 20.98 9.48 22.00
N GLY A 121 21.66 8.35 22.07
CA GLY A 121 22.81 8.15 22.96
C GLY A 121 22.41 7.90 24.42
N GLU A 122 21.14 7.95 24.74
CA GLU A 122 20.58 7.62 26.03
C GLU A 122 20.18 6.14 26.07
N THR A 123 20.12 5.56 27.26
CA THR A 123 19.68 4.19 27.46
C THR A 123 18.46 4.21 28.37
N ASP A 124 17.41 3.49 28.01
CA ASP A 124 16.24 3.34 28.86
C ASP A 124 16.66 2.80 30.25
N PRO A 125 16.38 3.50 31.34
CA PRO A 125 16.86 3.13 32.66
C PRO A 125 16.21 1.85 33.22
N VAL A 126 15.11 1.38 32.61
CA VAL A 126 14.36 0.21 33.06
C VAL A 126 14.74 -1.03 32.26
N TYR A 127 14.83 -0.89 30.93
CA TYR A 127 15.03 -2.02 30.01
C TYR A 127 16.44 -2.11 29.43
N GLY A 128 17.28 -1.06 29.60
CA GLY A 128 18.64 -1.02 29.07
C GLY A 128 18.68 -0.86 27.52
N GLU A 129 17.56 -0.58 26.91
CA GLU A 129 17.44 -0.38 25.45
C GLU A 129 17.99 0.98 25.05
N PRO A 130 18.71 1.10 23.91
CA PRO A 130 19.13 2.40 23.42
C PRO A 130 17.91 3.24 23.03
N GLY A 131 17.87 4.49 23.49
CA GLY A 131 16.84 5.43 23.05
C GLY A 131 16.94 5.68 21.54
N VAL A 132 15.82 5.67 20.88
CA VAL A 132 15.70 5.87 19.43
C VAL A 132 14.69 6.97 19.14
N GLU A 133 15.06 7.89 18.28
CA GLU A 133 14.21 8.91 17.70
C GLU A 133 13.91 8.59 16.24
N GLU A 134 12.71 8.92 15.79
CA GLU A 134 12.31 8.79 14.39
C GLU A 134 12.17 10.15 13.72
N LEU A 135 12.70 10.27 12.51
CA LEU A 135 12.66 11.48 11.69
C LEU A 135 12.05 11.18 10.33
N ALA A 136 11.17 12.07 9.87
CA ALA A 136 10.61 12.01 8.52
C ALA A 136 11.65 12.32 7.44
N GLU A 137 12.48 13.34 7.66
CA GLU A 137 13.39 13.90 6.65
C GLU A 137 12.63 14.10 5.32
N TRP A 138 11.47 14.75 5.38
CA TRP A 138 10.44 14.76 4.35
C TRP A 138 10.94 15.27 2.98
N ASP A 139 11.92 16.16 2.95
CA ASP A 139 12.52 16.77 1.75
C ASP A 139 13.66 15.94 1.16
N ARG A 140 14.13 14.91 1.86
CA ARG A 140 15.17 14.02 1.37
C ARG A 140 14.64 13.16 0.21
N PRO A 141 15.42 12.99 -0.89
CA PRO A 141 15.05 12.07 -1.95
C PRO A 141 14.83 10.66 -1.41
N ALA A 142 13.69 10.08 -1.70
CA ALA A 142 13.39 8.70 -1.34
C ALA A 142 14.26 7.72 -2.16
N THR A 143 14.70 6.65 -1.53
CA THR A 143 15.42 5.55 -2.19
C THR A 143 14.43 4.48 -2.67
N ARG A 144 14.87 3.61 -3.59
CA ARG A 144 14.06 2.44 -4.00
C ARG A 144 13.82 1.47 -2.84
N GLY A 145 14.83 1.26 -2.00
CA GLY A 145 14.73 0.39 -0.82
C GLY A 145 13.65 0.89 0.14
N GLU A 146 13.67 2.16 0.50
CA GLU A 146 12.64 2.78 1.35
C GLU A 146 11.24 2.64 0.76
N ALA A 147 11.07 2.92 -0.53
CA ALA A 147 9.79 2.79 -1.20
C ALA A 147 9.25 1.35 -1.19
N ILE A 148 10.11 0.37 -1.48
CA ILE A 148 9.71 -1.05 -1.49
C ILE A 148 9.33 -1.50 -0.07
N THR A 149 10.17 -1.21 0.93
CA THR A 149 9.88 -1.57 2.33
C THR A 149 8.58 -0.93 2.80
N PHE A 150 8.40 0.37 2.58
CA PHE A 150 7.20 1.09 2.96
C PHE A 150 5.93 0.55 2.31
N LEU A 151 5.96 0.31 1.00
CA LEU A 151 4.80 -0.22 0.27
C LEU A 151 4.50 -1.68 0.61
N ASP A 152 5.51 -2.50 0.89
CA ASP A 152 5.31 -3.88 1.35
C ASP A 152 4.74 -3.93 2.78
N ASP A 153 5.25 -3.11 3.69
CA ASP A 153 4.70 -2.94 5.03
C ASP A 153 3.24 -2.46 4.97
N ALA A 154 2.95 -1.48 4.12
CA ALA A 154 1.60 -1.00 3.89
C ALA A 154 0.68 -2.11 3.38
N ARG A 155 1.14 -2.89 2.39
CA ARG A 155 0.40 -4.02 1.85
C ARG A 155 0.02 -5.04 2.93
N THR A 156 0.90 -5.31 3.90
CA THR A 156 0.67 -6.33 4.94
C THR A 156 -0.21 -5.85 6.09
N ARG A 157 -0.25 -4.55 6.37
CA ARG A 157 -0.97 -3.96 7.52
C ARG A 157 -2.33 -3.38 7.18
N LEU A 158 -2.56 -3.07 5.90
CA LEU A 158 -3.85 -2.53 5.45
C LEU A 158 -4.90 -3.65 5.38
N PRO A 159 -6.20 -3.32 5.49
CA PRO A 159 -7.27 -4.31 5.39
C PRO A 159 -7.28 -5.00 4.02
N TRP A 160 -7.92 -6.16 3.96
CA TRP A 160 -8.18 -6.82 2.68
C TRP A 160 -9.10 -5.96 1.80
N TYR A 161 -8.94 -6.09 0.48
CA TYR A 161 -9.74 -5.38 -0.51
C TYR A 161 -10.02 -6.28 -1.72
N PRO A 162 -11.26 -6.32 -2.25
CA PRO A 162 -11.59 -7.13 -3.41
C PRO A 162 -10.93 -6.56 -4.68
N ALA A 163 -10.33 -7.43 -5.48
CA ALA A 163 -9.96 -7.12 -6.85
C ALA A 163 -11.22 -6.97 -7.73
N GLN A 164 -11.13 -6.29 -8.88
CA GLN A 164 -12.26 -6.11 -9.78
C GLN A 164 -12.93 -7.45 -10.15
N THR A 165 -12.13 -8.48 -10.37
CA THR A 165 -12.65 -9.84 -10.65
C THR A 165 -13.53 -10.39 -9.51
N ALA A 166 -13.19 -10.12 -8.26
CA ALA A 166 -14.02 -10.54 -7.12
C ALA A 166 -15.35 -9.79 -7.11
N ILE A 167 -15.33 -8.49 -7.39
CA ILE A 167 -16.53 -7.65 -7.51
C ILE A 167 -17.43 -8.16 -8.67
N ASP A 168 -16.85 -8.37 -9.85
CA ASP A 168 -17.58 -8.84 -11.04
C ASP A 168 -18.26 -10.20 -10.82
N TRP A 169 -17.72 -11.01 -9.94
CA TRP A 169 -18.26 -12.34 -9.60
C TRP A 169 -19.10 -12.34 -8.32
N GLY A 170 -19.23 -11.21 -7.64
CA GLY A 170 -20.00 -11.07 -6.39
C GLY A 170 -19.34 -11.72 -5.17
N PHE A 171 -18.03 -11.96 -5.23
CA PHE A 171 -17.28 -12.53 -4.11
C PHE A 171 -16.84 -11.49 -3.08
N ASP A 172 -16.98 -10.21 -3.38
CA ASP A 172 -16.82 -9.09 -2.44
C ASP A 172 -17.91 -9.07 -1.36
N GLU A 173 -19.12 -9.55 -1.71
CA GLU A 173 -20.24 -9.67 -0.75
C GLU A 173 -20.27 -11.04 -0.07
N THR A 174 -20.01 -12.12 -0.82
CA THR A 174 -20.15 -13.48 -0.31
C THR A 174 -19.14 -14.41 -0.95
N MET A 175 -18.05 -14.70 -0.26
CA MET A 175 -17.09 -15.71 -0.66
C MET A 175 -17.54 -17.09 -0.15
N PRO A 176 -17.58 -18.14 -1.00
CA PRO A 176 -17.89 -19.48 -0.53
C PRO A 176 -16.82 -20.00 0.45
N VAL A 177 -17.24 -20.81 1.41
CA VAL A 177 -16.31 -21.51 2.30
C VAL A 177 -15.44 -22.45 1.47
N VAL A 178 -14.12 -22.32 1.60
CA VAL A 178 -13.15 -23.12 0.87
C VAL A 178 -12.39 -24.00 1.84
N ASP A 179 -12.56 -25.30 1.72
CA ASP A 179 -11.86 -26.32 2.48
C ASP A 179 -11.38 -27.45 1.57
N GLY A 180 -10.61 -28.38 2.08
CA GLY A 180 -10.15 -29.51 1.29
C GLY A 180 -8.98 -30.27 1.91
N SER A 181 -8.23 -30.96 1.06
CA SER A 181 -6.98 -31.61 1.43
C SER A 181 -5.89 -30.59 1.74
N THR A 182 -5.01 -30.90 2.67
CA THR A 182 -3.83 -30.05 2.94
C THR A 182 -2.96 -29.85 1.69
N SER A 183 -2.97 -30.77 0.73
CA SER A 183 -2.25 -30.63 -0.54
C SER A 183 -2.89 -29.63 -1.51
N THR A 184 -4.16 -29.25 -1.28
CA THR A 184 -4.87 -28.26 -2.12
C THR A 184 -4.80 -26.85 -1.53
N TYR A 185 -4.28 -26.68 -0.32
CA TYR A 185 -4.16 -25.38 0.33
C TYR A 185 -3.41 -24.31 -0.50
N PRO A 186 -2.30 -24.63 -1.24
CA PRO A 186 -1.65 -23.68 -2.12
C PRO A 186 -2.57 -23.12 -3.23
N TYR A 187 -3.52 -23.93 -3.72
CA TYR A 187 -4.50 -23.45 -4.71
C TYR A 187 -5.49 -22.46 -4.08
N THR A 188 -5.94 -22.73 -2.86
CA THR A 188 -6.80 -21.78 -2.11
C THR A 188 -6.11 -20.44 -1.92
N ARG A 189 -4.83 -20.45 -1.50
CA ARG A 189 -4.04 -19.23 -1.43
C ARG A 189 -3.94 -18.49 -2.78
N ALA A 190 -3.73 -19.22 -3.86
CA ALA A 190 -3.67 -18.64 -5.20
C ALA A 190 -5.00 -18.02 -5.62
N VAL A 191 -6.12 -18.68 -5.32
CA VAL A 191 -7.48 -18.16 -5.61
C VAL A 191 -7.74 -16.89 -4.80
N TYR A 192 -7.51 -16.91 -3.48
CA TYR A 192 -7.68 -15.73 -2.66
C TYR A 192 -6.75 -14.59 -3.10
N GLY A 193 -5.49 -14.89 -3.43
CA GLY A 193 -4.54 -13.90 -3.94
C GLY A 193 -4.89 -13.29 -5.30
N ALA A 194 -5.70 -14.01 -6.12
CA ALA A 194 -6.22 -13.48 -7.38
C ALA A 194 -7.50 -12.63 -7.19
N LEU A 195 -8.24 -12.87 -6.12
CA LEU A 195 -9.52 -12.22 -5.85
C LEU A 195 -9.40 -11.07 -4.86
N PHE A 196 -8.46 -11.12 -3.92
CA PHE A 196 -8.37 -10.16 -2.83
C PHE A 196 -6.94 -9.69 -2.61
N TRP A 197 -6.77 -8.39 -2.46
CA TRP A 197 -5.58 -7.79 -1.89
C TRP A 197 -5.53 -8.05 -0.40
N ASN A 198 -4.36 -8.30 0.15
CA ASN A 198 -4.20 -8.65 1.57
C ASN A 198 -5.13 -9.78 2.03
N TYR A 199 -5.30 -10.78 1.18
CA TYR A 199 -6.20 -11.90 1.42
C TYR A 199 -5.92 -12.64 2.75
N ASP A 200 -4.70 -12.58 3.27
CA ASP A 200 -4.36 -13.15 4.58
C ASP A 200 -5.17 -12.49 5.72
N ASN A 201 -5.64 -11.25 5.52
CA ASN A 201 -6.51 -10.52 6.44
C ASN A 201 -8.02 -10.71 6.12
N HIS A 202 -8.36 -11.50 5.10
CA HIS A 202 -9.76 -11.74 4.76
C HIS A 202 -10.42 -12.65 5.79
N PRO A 203 -11.59 -12.30 6.36
CA PRO A 203 -12.21 -13.02 7.48
C PRO A 203 -12.58 -14.47 7.16
N GLN A 204 -12.78 -14.79 5.89
CA GLN A 204 -13.10 -16.15 5.42
C GLN A 204 -11.90 -16.89 4.85
N PHE A 205 -10.69 -16.28 4.88
CA PHE A 205 -9.49 -16.97 4.43
C PHE A 205 -9.11 -18.06 5.44
N PRO A 206 -9.04 -19.33 5.04
CA PRO A 206 -8.75 -20.42 5.96
C PRO A 206 -7.26 -20.41 6.35
N GLU A 207 -6.97 -20.55 7.62
CA GLU A 207 -5.58 -20.71 8.11
C GLU A 207 -4.96 -22.03 7.63
N SER A 208 -5.79 -23.07 7.45
CA SER A 208 -5.40 -24.38 6.96
C SER A 208 -6.61 -25.14 6.45
N HIS A 209 -6.38 -26.22 5.68
CA HIS A 209 -7.43 -27.16 5.31
C HIS A 209 -7.62 -28.27 6.32
N SER A 210 -8.87 -28.72 6.53
CA SER A 210 -9.26 -29.70 7.53
C SER A 210 -8.83 -31.14 7.20
N LYS A 211 -8.29 -31.43 6.02
CA LYS A 211 -8.00 -32.73 5.40
C LYS A 211 -9.19 -33.32 4.64
N SER A 212 -8.89 -34.23 3.71
CA SER A 212 -9.89 -34.73 2.74
C SER A 212 -11.14 -35.39 3.38
N HIS A 213 -10.97 -36.16 4.44
CA HIS A 213 -12.10 -36.85 5.07
C HIS A 213 -13.01 -35.86 5.80
N GLU A 214 -12.43 -35.00 6.59
CA GLU A 214 -13.13 -33.99 7.39
C GLU A 214 -13.83 -32.95 6.51
N SER A 215 -13.21 -32.52 5.40
CA SER A 215 -13.84 -31.59 4.45
C SER A 215 -15.06 -32.20 3.75
N TYR A 216 -15.08 -33.52 3.48
CA TYR A 216 -16.27 -34.19 2.96
C TYR A 216 -17.38 -34.31 4.00
N GLU A 217 -17.05 -34.58 5.27
CA GLU A 217 -18.04 -34.63 6.34
C GLU A 217 -18.71 -33.28 6.55
N ARG A 218 -17.93 -32.20 6.58
CA ARG A 218 -18.43 -30.82 6.68
C ARG A 218 -19.34 -30.45 5.52
N LEU A 219 -18.93 -30.78 4.28
CA LEU A 219 -19.75 -30.54 3.08
C LEU A 219 -21.10 -31.30 3.16
N ILE A 220 -21.11 -32.55 3.64
CA ILE A 220 -22.34 -33.34 3.79
C ILE A 220 -23.26 -32.73 4.87
N ASN A 221 -22.67 -32.16 5.91
CA ASN A 221 -23.39 -31.53 7.02
C ASN A 221 -23.86 -30.10 6.68
N GLY A 222 -23.43 -29.53 5.56
CA GLY A 222 -23.80 -28.15 5.16
C GLY A 222 -23.02 -27.06 5.94
N GLU A 223 -21.80 -27.37 6.37
CA GLU A 223 -20.91 -26.46 7.09
C GLU A 223 -19.94 -25.73 6.12
#